data_c9fed22035bf913666a9c7ecac3367e4
#
_entry.id   c9fed22035bf913666a9c7ecac3367e4
#
_cell.length_a   1.000
_cell.length_b   1.000
_cell.length_c   1.000
_cell.angle_alpha   90.00
_cell.angle_beta   90.00
_cell.angle_gamma   90.00
#
_symmetry.space_group_name_H-M   'P 1'
#
loop_
_entity.id
_entity.type
_entity.pdbx_description
1 polymer ?
#
loop_
_entity_poly.entity_id
_entity_poly.type
_entity_poly.pdbx_seq_one_letter_code
_entity_poly.pdbx_strand_id
1 'polypeptide(L)'
;MAVEAAPERGPVFVAGATGYTGREVVRECVRRGLRTIAHVRADSSRAEHWRRHFSELGAEVDHTAWELGAMKARLEALRPSWVYALLGTTRARGKQSGEQSGASKIADTYEAVDYGLSILLLEAAVASGSRPRFVYLSALGAEGRPVNAYMDVRKRVEAALRGSGLPYVIARPAFVTGSDREESRPAERVAARVADGLLGALRKLGADKLADKYGSITGAGLARAMVELASRADTEERAQVVAEAGELRALAGS
;
A
#
# COMPACT_ATOMS: atom_id res chain seq x y z
N MET A 1 21.86 -20.46 30.58
CA MET A 1 20.85 -19.40 30.41
C MET A 1 20.17 -19.60 29.06
N ALA A 2 18.94 -20.03 29.07
CA ALA A 2 18.14 -20.12 27.84
C ALA A 2 17.89 -18.71 27.32
N VAL A 3 18.28 -18.42 26.09
CA VAL A 3 17.89 -17.18 25.40
C VAL A 3 16.39 -17.33 25.19
N GLU A 4 15.61 -16.53 25.91
CA GLU A 4 14.16 -16.43 25.73
C GLU A 4 13.93 -16.00 24.27
N ALA A 5 13.38 -16.91 23.45
CA ALA A 5 13.08 -16.62 22.07
C ALA A 5 12.11 -15.44 22.04
N ALA A 6 12.47 -14.38 21.33
CA ALA A 6 11.57 -13.24 21.11
C ALA A 6 10.21 -13.79 20.63
N PRO A 7 9.08 -13.26 21.12
CA PRO A 7 7.77 -13.77 20.75
C PRO A 7 7.64 -13.80 19.23
N GLU A 8 7.27 -14.97 18.66
CA GLU A 8 7.08 -15.12 17.22
C GLU A 8 6.11 -14.06 16.74
N ARG A 9 6.59 -13.19 15.88
CA ARG A 9 5.74 -12.17 15.26
C ARG A 9 4.68 -12.86 14.42
N GLY A 10 3.43 -12.48 14.59
CA GLY A 10 2.35 -12.91 13.71
C GLY A 10 2.66 -12.58 12.24
N PRO A 11 1.98 -13.24 11.28
CA PRO A 11 2.25 -13.03 9.87
C PRO A 11 1.95 -11.60 9.42
N VAL A 12 2.46 -11.26 8.24
CA VAL A 12 2.14 -10.03 7.50
C VAL A 12 1.04 -10.34 6.50
N PHE A 13 -0.09 -9.66 6.55
CA PHE A 13 -1.19 -9.80 5.58
C PHE A 13 -1.14 -8.66 4.57
N VAL A 14 -1.05 -8.99 3.27
CA VAL A 14 -0.92 -7.99 2.21
C VAL A 14 -2.15 -8.00 1.31
N ALA A 15 -3.06 -7.06 1.52
CA ALA A 15 -4.19 -6.80 0.63
C ALA A 15 -3.74 -5.90 -0.55
N GLY A 16 -4.13 -6.27 -1.78
CA GLY A 16 -3.62 -5.64 -3.00
C GLY A 16 -2.26 -6.18 -3.44
N ALA A 17 -1.89 -7.40 -3.01
CA ALA A 17 -0.62 -8.06 -3.31
C ALA A 17 -0.31 -8.14 -4.81
N THR A 18 -1.32 -8.30 -5.67
CA THR A 18 -1.15 -8.39 -7.13
C THR A 18 -0.85 -7.05 -7.82
N GLY A 19 -1.00 -5.92 -7.10
CA GLY A 19 -0.68 -4.59 -7.59
C GLY A 19 0.83 -4.36 -7.67
N TYR A 20 1.25 -3.29 -8.37
CA TYR A 20 2.66 -2.96 -8.55
C TYR A 20 3.41 -2.85 -7.21
N THR A 21 2.95 -1.99 -6.30
CA THR A 21 3.55 -1.83 -4.97
C THR A 21 3.36 -3.07 -4.10
N GLY A 22 2.21 -3.76 -4.23
CA GLY A 22 1.90 -4.96 -3.45
C GLY A 22 2.88 -6.09 -3.68
N ARG A 23 3.26 -6.36 -4.93
CA ARG A 23 4.28 -7.37 -5.27
C ARG A 23 5.63 -7.08 -4.62
N GLU A 24 6.03 -5.81 -4.61
CA GLU A 24 7.27 -5.39 -4.00
C GLU A 24 7.23 -5.49 -2.47
N VAL A 25 6.09 -5.16 -1.85
CA VAL A 25 5.91 -5.35 -0.40
C VAL A 25 5.98 -6.83 -0.02
N VAL A 26 5.31 -7.72 -0.76
CA VAL A 26 5.41 -9.17 -0.52
C VAL A 26 6.87 -9.63 -0.63
N ARG A 27 7.57 -9.25 -1.70
CA ARG A 27 8.99 -9.59 -1.91
C ARG A 27 9.87 -9.09 -0.75
N GLU A 28 9.70 -7.87 -0.33
CA GLU A 28 10.50 -7.28 0.74
C GLU A 28 10.22 -7.93 2.11
N CYS A 29 8.96 -8.25 2.42
CA CYS A 29 8.60 -8.96 3.64
C CYS A 29 9.25 -10.36 3.67
N VAL A 30 9.13 -11.12 2.60
CA VAL A 30 9.76 -12.44 2.48
C VAL A 30 11.29 -12.34 2.58
N ARG A 31 11.91 -11.36 1.89
CA ARG A 31 13.37 -11.12 1.96
C ARG A 31 13.84 -10.85 3.39
N ARG A 32 13.00 -10.25 4.23
CA ARG A 32 13.28 -10.02 5.66
C ARG A 32 12.94 -11.21 6.56
N GLY A 33 12.57 -12.36 6.00
CA GLY A 33 12.20 -13.56 6.75
C GLY A 33 10.86 -13.47 7.46
N LEU A 34 9.99 -12.54 7.05
CA LEU A 34 8.66 -12.39 7.64
C LEU A 34 7.70 -13.38 6.99
N ARG A 35 6.94 -14.14 7.81
CA ARG A 35 5.84 -14.96 7.31
C ARG A 35 4.83 -14.06 6.62
N THR A 36 4.63 -14.21 5.32
CA THR A 36 3.89 -13.28 4.49
C THR A 36 2.71 -13.95 3.80
N ILE A 37 1.52 -13.36 3.95
CA ILE A 37 0.27 -13.81 3.35
C ILE A 37 -0.13 -12.82 2.26
N ALA A 38 -0.05 -13.25 1.00
CA ALA A 38 -0.44 -12.47 -0.16
C ALA A 38 -1.93 -12.70 -0.49
N HIS A 39 -2.78 -11.70 -0.27
CA HIS A 39 -4.19 -11.83 -0.59
C HIS A 39 -4.44 -11.65 -2.10
N VAL A 40 -5.01 -12.66 -2.71
CA VAL A 40 -5.39 -12.72 -4.13
C VAL A 40 -6.88 -13.05 -4.23
N ARG A 41 -7.66 -12.22 -4.90
CA ARG A 41 -9.10 -12.48 -5.09
C ARG A 41 -9.34 -13.83 -5.79
N ALA A 42 -10.27 -14.63 -5.25
CA ALA A 42 -10.62 -15.92 -5.82
C ALA A 42 -11.16 -15.83 -7.26
N ASP A 43 -11.91 -14.75 -7.57
CA ASP A 43 -12.48 -14.46 -8.88
C ASP A 43 -11.49 -13.84 -9.89
N SER A 44 -10.22 -13.74 -9.53
CA SER A 44 -9.21 -13.21 -10.46
C SER A 44 -8.95 -14.17 -11.60
N SER A 45 -9.08 -13.70 -12.85
CA SER A 45 -8.73 -14.48 -14.04
C SER A 45 -7.26 -14.94 -14.08
N ARG A 46 -6.41 -14.35 -13.22
CA ARG A 46 -4.99 -14.67 -13.06
C ARG A 46 -4.69 -15.29 -11.67
N ALA A 47 -5.69 -15.84 -10.97
CA ALA A 47 -5.51 -16.35 -9.62
C ALA A 47 -4.41 -17.42 -9.55
N GLU A 48 -4.42 -18.38 -10.46
CA GLU A 48 -3.41 -19.46 -10.51
C GLU A 48 -1.99 -18.94 -10.84
N HIS A 49 -1.87 -17.95 -11.72
CA HIS A 49 -0.61 -17.28 -11.99
C HIS A 49 -0.05 -16.62 -10.72
N TRP A 50 -0.89 -15.89 -9.98
CA TRP A 50 -0.47 -15.23 -8.75
C TRP A 50 -0.18 -16.22 -7.63
N ARG A 51 -0.94 -17.31 -7.53
CA ARG A 51 -0.67 -18.39 -6.58
C ARG A 51 0.74 -18.93 -6.77
N ARG A 52 1.09 -19.29 -8.01
CA ARG A 52 2.42 -19.79 -8.34
C ARG A 52 3.51 -18.76 -8.05
N HIS A 53 3.33 -17.52 -8.53
CA HIS A 53 4.28 -16.43 -8.34
C HIS A 53 4.62 -16.17 -6.87
N PHE A 54 3.60 -16.08 -6.01
CA PHE A 54 3.83 -15.81 -4.59
C PHE A 54 4.37 -17.02 -3.83
N SER A 55 3.95 -18.24 -4.20
CA SER A 55 4.53 -19.46 -3.63
C SER A 55 6.01 -19.62 -3.98
N GLU A 56 6.41 -19.32 -5.20
CA GLU A 56 7.81 -19.33 -5.63
C GLU A 56 8.66 -18.26 -4.89
N LEU A 57 8.05 -17.15 -4.49
CA LEU A 57 8.69 -16.15 -3.64
C LEU A 57 8.81 -16.59 -2.17
N GLY A 58 8.09 -17.64 -1.74
CA GLY A 58 8.02 -18.07 -0.35
C GLY A 58 6.90 -17.43 0.48
N ALA A 59 5.92 -16.80 -0.17
CA ALA A 59 4.73 -16.28 0.49
C ALA A 59 3.55 -17.27 0.41
N GLU A 60 2.73 -17.30 1.45
CA GLU A 60 1.45 -18.00 1.43
C GLU A 60 0.42 -17.18 0.65
N VAL A 61 -0.53 -17.85 -0.02
CA VAL A 61 -1.61 -17.18 -0.75
C VAL A 61 -2.93 -17.38 -0.03
N ASP A 62 -3.68 -16.29 0.11
CA ASP A 62 -4.99 -16.24 0.73
C ASP A 62 -6.05 -15.80 -0.29
N HIS A 63 -7.20 -16.48 -0.26
CA HIS A 63 -8.32 -16.22 -1.16
C HIS A 63 -9.61 -15.84 -0.42
N THR A 64 -9.49 -15.33 0.81
CA THR A 64 -10.65 -14.92 1.61
C THR A 64 -11.52 -13.93 0.83
N ALA A 65 -12.82 -14.16 0.84
CA ALA A 65 -13.77 -13.27 0.16
C ALA A 65 -13.75 -11.85 0.77
N TRP A 66 -13.99 -10.85 -0.07
CA TRP A 66 -14.17 -9.46 0.35
C TRP A 66 -15.55 -9.25 0.99
N GLU A 67 -15.76 -9.94 2.11
CA GLU A 67 -16.93 -9.85 2.97
C GLU A 67 -16.46 -9.62 4.40
N LEU A 68 -17.11 -8.71 5.13
CA LEU A 68 -16.67 -8.30 6.47
C LEU A 68 -16.52 -9.48 7.42
N GLY A 69 -17.51 -10.39 7.44
CA GLY A 69 -17.48 -11.58 8.31
C GLY A 69 -16.35 -12.54 7.99
N ALA A 70 -16.14 -12.83 6.71
CA ALA A 70 -15.08 -13.73 6.25
C ALA A 70 -13.68 -13.12 6.52
N MET A 71 -13.48 -11.85 6.20
CA MET A 71 -12.21 -11.18 6.43
C MET A 71 -11.90 -11.01 7.92
N LYS A 72 -12.90 -10.67 8.74
CA LYS A 72 -12.77 -10.67 10.21
C LYS A 72 -12.31 -12.02 10.73
N ALA A 73 -13.03 -13.10 10.41
CA ALA A 73 -12.69 -14.45 10.87
C ALA A 73 -11.28 -14.86 10.42
N ARG A 74 -10.88 -14.48 9.20
CA ARG A 74 -9.55 -14.77 8.69
C ARG A 74 -8.46 -14.02 9.46
N LEU A 75 -8.63 -12.73 9.71
CA LEU A 75 -7.66 -11.93 10.48
C LEU A 75 -7.61 -12.35 11.95
N GLU A 76 -8.74 -12.76 12.54
CA GLU A 76 -8.81 -13.33 13.88
C GLU A 76 -8.00 -14.63 13.99
N ALA A 77 -8.15 -15.52 13.02
CA ALA A 77 -7.41 -16.79 12.96
C ALA A 77 -5.91 -16.60 12.70
N LEU A 78 -5.56 -15.67 11.81
CA LEU A 78 -4.16 -15.39 11.44
C LEU A 78 -3.40 -14.61 12.52
N ARG A 79 -4.10 -13.75 13.29
CA ARG A 79 -3.49 -12.81 14.23
C ARG A 79 -2.28 -12.06 13.64
N PRO A 80 -2.46 -11.38 12.50
CA PRO A 80 -1.34 -10.74 11.82
C PRO A 80 -0.73 -9.63 12.68
N SER A 81 0.59 -9.49 12.63
CA SER A 81 1.27 -8.34 13.22
C SER A 81 1.04 -7.08 12.39
N TRP A 82 1.02 -7.23 11.07
CA TRP A 82 0.81 -6.12 10.14
C TRP A 82 -0.23 -6.47 9.08
N VAL A 83 -1.07 -5.50 8.72
CA VAL A 83 -2.02 -5.56 7.61
C VAL A 83 -1.72 -4.42 6.65
N TYR A 84 -1.32 -4.75 5.43
CA TYR A 84 -1.09 -3.78 4.36
C TYR A 84 -2.36 -3.60 3.53
N ALA A 85 -2.83 -2.37 3.42
CA ALA A 85 -3.91 -1.95 2.52
C ALA A 85 -3.31 -1.20 1.32
N LEU A 86 -2.98 -1.96 0.26
CA LEU A 86 -2.37 -1.47 -0.98
C LEU A 86 -3.37 -1.52 -2.13
N LEU A 87 -4.63 -1.34 -1.78
CA LEU A 87 -5.74 -1.37 -2.71
C LEU A 87 -5.78 -0.10 -3.55
N GLY A 88 -6.00 -0.26 -4.83
CA GLY A 88 -6.09 0.86 -5.75
C GLY A 88 -6.59 0.42 -7.10
N THR A 89 -7.42 1.25 -7.70
CA THR A 89 -7.91 1.05 -9.05
C THR A 89 -6.87 1.51 -10.05
N THR A 90 -6.46 0.63 -10.95
CA THR A 90 -5.72 1.06 -12.13
C THR A 90 -6.72 1.58 -13.18
N ARG A 91 -6.36 2.67 -13.88
CA ARG A 91 -7.20 3.19 -14.98
C ARG A 91 -7.51 2.16 -16.07
N ALA A 92 -6.70 1.11 -16.20
CA ALA A 92 -6.96 0.00 -17.12
C ALA A 92 -8.18 -0.84 -16.70
N ARG A 93 -8.47 -1.00 -15.40
CA ARG A 93 -9.70 -1.67 -14.95
C ARG A 93 -10.95 -0.86 -15.25
N GLY A 94 -10.89 0.47 -15.21
CA GLY A 94 -12.01 1.33 -15.61
C GLY A 94 -12.35 1.24 -17.10
N LYS A 95 -11.40 0.79 -17.94
CA LYS A 95 -11.63 0.59 -19.39
C LYS A 95 -12.17 -0.80 -19.75
N GLN A 96 -11.95 -1.82 -18.90
CA GLN A 96 -12.45 -3.20 -19.15
C GLN A 96 -13.94 -3.38 -18.80
N SER A 97 -14.54 -2.48 -18.08
CA SER A 97 -15.97 -2.51 -17.73
C SER A 97 -16.88 -1.83 -18.77
N GLY A 98 -16.50 -1.82 -20.04
CA GLY A 98 -17.39 -1.51 -21.19
C GLY A 98 -17.60 -0.02 -21.47
N GLU A 99 -17.45 0.28 -22.72
CA GLU A 99 -17.75 1.41 -23.62
C GLU A 99 -18.64 2.59 -23.19
N GLN A 100 -18.63 3.05 -21.97
CA GLN A 100 -19.17 4.37 -21.62
C GLN A 100 -18.25 5.10 -20.64
N SER A 101 -17.35 5.89 -21.20
CA SER A 101 -16.41 6.75 -20.46
C SER A 101 -17.15 7.97 -19.91
N GLY A 102 -17.46 7.97 -18.62
CA GLY A 102 -17.89 9.17 -17.92
C GLY A 102 -17.11 9.34 -16.61
N ALA A 103 -16.82 10.57 -16.22
CA ALA A 103 -16.18 10.91 -14.95
C ALA A 103 -16.89 10.27 -13.74
N SER A 104 -18.21 10.05 -13.83
CA SER A 104 -19.02 9.36 -12.84
C SER A 104 -18.58 7.91 -12.59
N LYS A 105 -18.38 7.09 -13.64
CA LYS A 105 -17.97 5.69 -13.47
C LYS A 105 -16.57 5.54 -12.86
N ILE A 106 -15.66 6.47 -13.14
CA ILE A 106 -14.33 6.48 -12.52
C ILE A 106 -14.45 6.79 -11.03
N ALA A 107 -15.32 7.73 -10.65
CA ALA A 107 -15.60 8.05 -9.26
C ALA A 107 -16.24 6.85 -8.52
N ASP A 108 -17.20 6.17 -9.13
CA ASP A 108 -17.84 4.96 -8.60
C ASP A 108 -16.84 3.82 -8.35
N THR A 109 -15.83 3.69 -9.21
CA THR A 109 -14.78 2.68 -9.06
C THR A 109 -13.84 3.02 -7.92
N TYR A 110 -13.46 4.28 -7.72
CA TYR A 110 -12.68 4.70 -6.56
C TYR A 110 -13.47 4.53 -5.26
N GLU A 111 -14.78 4.86 -5.27
CA GLU A 111 -15.64 4.66 -4.11
C GLU A 111 -15.77 3.17 -3.76
N ALA A 112 -16.05 2.30 -4.71
CA ALA A 112 -16.26 0.87 -4.45
C ALA A 112 -14.96 0.13 -4.10
N VAL A 113 -13.88 0.36 -4.84
CA VAL A 113 -12.63 -0.41 -4.70
C VAL A 113 -11.66 0.26 -3.75
N ASP A 114 -11.32 1.53 -3.97
CA ASP A 114 -10.30 2.18 -3.15
C ASP A 114 -10.83 2.51 -1.76
N TYR A 115 -12.06 3.01 -1.64
CA TYR A 115 -12.68 3.28 -0.35
C TYR A 115 -13.31 2.04 0.26
N GLY A 116 -14.30 1.43 -0.42
CA GLY A 116 -15.10 0.34 0.13
C GLY A 116 -14.27 -0.83 0.64
N LEU A 117 -13.33 -1.34 -0.18
CA LEU A 117 -12.47 -2.45 0.25
C LEU A 117 -11.44 -2.05 1.31
N SER A 118 -10.96 -0.81 1.29
CA SER A 118 -10.02 -0.34 2.33
C SER A 118 -10.73 -0.21 3.68
N ILE A 119 -11.97 0.28 3.71
CA ILE A 119 -12.76 0.38 4.93
C ILE A 119 -13.19 -1.01 5.42
N LEU A 120 -13.63 -1.90 4.53
CA LEU A 120 -13.95 -3.28 4.90
C LEU A 120 -12.75 -3.97 5.59
N LEU A 121 -11.56 -3.83 5.02
CA LEU A 121 -10.35 -4.40 5.61
C LEU A 121 -10.02 -3.78 6.97
N LEU A 122 -10.18 -2.46 7.11
CA LEU A 122 -9.97 -1.76 8.36
C LEU A 122 -10.94 -2.21 9.45
N GLU A 123 -12.23 -2.27 9.12
CA GLU A 123 -13.29 -2.74 10.02
C GLU A 123 -13.07 -4.20 10.44
N ALA A 124 -12.69 -5.06 9.49
CA ALA A 124 -12.33 -6.44 9.78
C ALA A 124 -11.13 -6.55 10.73
N ALA A 125 -10.10 -5.71 10.51
CA ALA A 125 -8.90 -5.67 11.37
C ALA A 125 -9.25 -5.22 12.79
N VAL A 126 -10.09 -4.20 12.95
CA VAL A 126 -10.59 -3.75 14.26
C VAL A 126 -11.41 -4.86 14.93
N ALA A 127 -12.38 -5.41 14.19
CA ALA A 127 -13.33 -6.39 14.73
C ALA A 127 -12.68 -7.76 15.04
N SER A 128 -11.50 -8.07 14.47
CA SER A 128 -10.75 -9.30 14.74
C SER A 128 -10.13 -9.33 16.14
N GLY A 129 -10.02 -8.20 16.82
CA GLY A 129 -9.38 -8.09 18.13
C GLY A 129 -7.86 -8.33 18.15
N SER A 130 -7.25 -8.69 17.00
CA SER A 130 -5.81 -8.95 16.91
C SER A 130 -4.94 -7.70 16.98
N ARG A 131 -5.54 -6.50 16.79
CA ARG A 131 -4.88 -5.18 16.81
C ARG A 131 -3.61 -5.09 15.95
N PRO A 132 -3.68 -5.49 14.67
CA PRO A 132 -2.51 -5.40 13.80
C PRO A 132 -2.12 -3.94 13.54
N ARG A 133 -0.85 -3.68 13.24
CA ARG A 133 -0.47 -2.40 12.65
C ARG A 133 -1.03 -2.32 11.24
N PHE A 134 -1.83 -1.30 10.96
CA PHE A 134 -2.44 -1.08 9.67
C PHE A 134 -1.58 -0.15 8.81
N VAL A 135 -1.03 -0.67 7.71
CA VAL A 135 -0.14 0.08 6.81
C VAL A 135 -0.91 0.47 5.54
N TYR A 136 -1.18 1.74 5.39
CA TYR A 136 -1.99 2.27 4.29
C TYR A 136 -1.15 3.04 3.27
N LEU A 137 -1.32 2.68 2.00
CA LEU A 137 -0.74 3.42 0.89
C LEU A 137 -1.69 4.54 0.47
N SER A 138 -1.39 5.75 0.91
CA SER A 138 -2.10 6.97 0.55
C SER A 138 -1.41 7.71 -0.62
N ALA A 139 -1.49 9.02 -0.66
CA ALA A 139 -0.85 9.86 -1.68
C ALA A 139 -0.46 11.22 -1.08
N LEU A 140 0.58 11.84 -1.64
CA LEU A 140 0.98 13.19 -1.31
C LEU A 140 -0.20 14.15 -1.45
N GLY A 141 -0.45 14.97 -0.43
CA GLY A 141 -1.52 15.98 -0.41
C GLY A 141 -2.90 15.46 0.00
N ALA A 142 -3.03 14.20 0.44
CA ALA A 142 -4.30 13.61 0.86
C ALA A 142 -4.93 14.33 2.08
N GLU A 143 -4.13 15.02 2.92
CA GLU A 143 -4.64 15.81 4.05
C GLU A 143 -5.33 17.10 3.63
N GLY A 144 -5.02 17.62 2.44
CA GLY A 144 -5.48 18.90 1.95
C GLY A 144 -6.97 18.91 1.53
N ARG A 145 -7.37 19.99 0.85
CA ARG A 145 -8.67 20.03 0.19
C ARG A 145 -8.64 19.07 -1.02
N PRO A 146 -9.57 18.11 -1.12
CA PRO A 146 -9.57 17.19 -2.25
C PRO A 146 -9.74 17.91 -3.58
N VAL A 147 -8.86 17.62 -4.53
CA VAL A 147 -8.90 18.18 -5.89
C VAL A 147 -9.61 17.27 -6.89
N ASN A 148 -9.88 16.04 -6.49
CA ASN A 148 -10.60 15.03 -7.28
C ASN A 148 -11.09 13.88 -6.38
N ALA A 149 -11.93 12.98 -6.91
CA ALA A 149 -12.50 11.85 -6.20
C ALA A 149 -11.43 10.90 -5.62
N TYR A 150 -10.31 10.71 -6.30
CA TYR A 150 -9.20 9.89 -5.80
C TYR A 150 -8.62 10.46 -4.49
N MET A 151 -8.35 11.77 -4.43
CA MET A 151 -7.81 12.42 -3.23
C MET A 151 -8.84 12.45 -2.10
N ASP A 152 -10.14 12.61 -2.42
CA ASP A 152 -11.22 12.53 -1.44
C ASP A 152 -11.25 11.16 -0.76
N VAL A 153 -11.22 10.09 -1.55
CA VAL A 153 -11.17 8.73 -1.03
C VAL A 153 -9.96 8.52 -0.12
N ARG A 154 -8.76 8.95 -0.54
CA ARG A 154 -7.54 8.83 0.29
C ARG A 154 -7.70 9.53 1.63
N LYS A 155 -8.21 10.76 1.62
CA LYS A 155 -8.46 11.54 2.83
C LYS A 155 -9.45 10.85 3.77
N ARG A 156 -10.55 10.34 3.24
CA ARG A 156 -11.58 9.65 4.03
C ARG A 156 -11.06 8.35 4.67
N VAL A 157 -10.28 7.55 3.94
CA VAL A 157 -9.65 6.34 4.49
C VAL A 157 -8.64 6.70 5.58
N GLU A 158 -7.82 7.73 5.38
CA GLU A 158 -6.91 8.20 6.43
C GLU A 158 -7.64 8.66 7.68
N ALA A 159 -8.77 9.37 7.53
CA ALA A 159 -9.59 9.81 8.66
C ALA A 159 -10.17 8.62 9.43
N ALA A 160 -10.71 7.63 8.73
CA ALA A 160 -11.22 6.39 9.33
C ALA A 160 -10.12 5.63 10.07
N LEU A 161 -8.93 5.52 9.46
CA LEU A 161 -7.79 4.83 10.07
C LEU A 161 -7.32 5.53 11.35
N ARG A 162 -7.24 6.87 11.37
CA ARG A 162 -6.91 7.63 12.58
C ARG A 162 -7.94 7.43 13.70
N GLY A 163 -9.23 7.28 13.36
CA GLY A 163 -10.29 7.02 14.31
C GLY A 163 -10.42 5.56 14.77
N SER A 164 -9.70 4.62 14.15
CA SER A 164 -9.88 3.17 14.36
C SER A 164 -9.32 2.64 15.69
N GLY A 165 -8.44 3.38 16.34
CA GLY A 165 -7.72 2.92 17.52
C GLY A 165 -6.61 1.89 17.25
N LEU A 166 -6.34 1.51 15.99
CA LEU A 166 -5.22 0.65 15.63
C LEU A 166 -3.91 1.46 15.56
N PRO A 167 -2.77 0.82 15.81
CA PRO A 167 -1.49 1.37 15.39
C PRO A 167 -1.43 1.43 13.87
N TYR A 168 -0.86 2.50 13.29
CA TYR A 168 -0.84 2.64 11.85
C TYR A 168 0.42 3.28 11.26
N VAL A 169 0.64 3.00 9.98
CA VAL A 169 1.54 3.74 9.10
C VAL A 169 0.74 4.22 7.88
N ILE A 170 0.73 5.51 7.63
CA ILE A 170 0.20 6.12 6.42
C ILE A 170 1.38 6.58 5.56
N ALA A 171 1.56 5.96 4.39
CA ALA A 171 2.60 6.32 3.44
C ALA A 171 2.02 7.22 2.34
N ARG A 172 2.56 8.43 2.17
CA ARG A 172 2.12 9.44 1.19
C ARG A 172 3.19 9.69 0.12
N PRO A 173 3.42 8.72 -0.79
CA PRO A 173 4.36 8.95 -1.89
C PRO A 173 3.84 10.03 -2.85
N ALA A 174 4.77 10.74 -3.52
CA ALA A 174 4.43 11.64 -4.63
C ALA A 174 4.15 10.83 -5.90
N PHE A 175 5.19 10.39 -6.58
CA PHE A 175 5.09 9.59 -7.80
C PHE A 175 5.80 8.25 -7.61
N VAL A 176 5.08 7.16 -7.89
CA VAL A 176 5.67 5.82 -7.86
C VAL A 176 6.03 5.40 -9.28
N THR A 177 7.33 5.21 -9.53
CA THR A 177 7.89 4.85 -10.85
C THR A 177 8.46 3.44 -10.83
N GLY A 178 8.62 2.83 -12.01
CA GLY A 178 9.30 1.53 -12.16
C GLY A 178 9.24 1.01 -13.59
N SER A 179 10.26 0.24 -13.98
CA SER A 179 10.39 -0.37 -15.31
C SER A 179 9.40 -1.51 -15.53
N ASP A 180 8.99 -2.19 -14.45
CA ASP A 180 8.15 -3.40 -14.47
C ASP A 180 6.66 -3.13 -14.33
N ARG A 181 6.24 -1.88 -14.54
CA ARG A 181 4.83 -1.56 -14.61
C ARG A 181 4.28 -2.14 -15.91
N GLU A 182 3.54 -3.26 -15.83
CA GLU A 182 2.89 -3.92 -16.97
C GLU A 182 1.95 -2.98 -17.74
N GLU A 183 1.47 -1.92 -17.10
CA GLU A 183 0.74 -0.83 -17.73
C GLU A 183 1.72 0.23 -18.23
N SER A 184 2.13 0.04 -19.48
CA SER A 184 2.93 1.02 -20.22
C SER A 184 2.17 2.35 -20.33
N ARG A 185 2.62 3.36 -19.57
CA ARG A 185 2.17 4.74 -19.70
C ARG A 185 3.36 5.59 -20.14
N PRO A 186 3.67 5.60 -21.44
CA PRO A 186 4.84 6.34 -21.95
C PRO A 186 4.77 7.83 -21.55
N ALA A 187 3.60 8.44 -21.58
CA ALA A 187 3.41 9.83 -21.22
C ALA A 187 3.69 10.11 -19.71
N GLU A 188 3.28 9.22 -18.80
CA GLU A 188 3.55 9.36 -17.37
C GLU A 188 5.03 9.11 -17.03
N ARG A 189 5.70 8.20 -17.77
CA ARG A 189 7.16 7.99 -17.64
C ARG A 189 7.95 9.20 -18.11
N VAL A 190 7.54 9.80 -19.22
CA VAL A 190 8.16 11.02 -19.74
C VAL A 190 7.91 12.17 -18.77
N ALA A 191 6.68 12.34 -18.29
CA ALA A 191 6.34 13.38 -17.32
C ALA A 191 7.12 13.21 -16.00
N ALA A 192 7.25 11.99 -15.47
CA ALA A 192 8.05 11.73 -14.28
C ALA A 192 9.53 12.03 -14.50
N ARG A 193 10.13 11.62 -15.63
CA ARG A 193 11.53 11.92 -15.96
C ARG A 193 11.77 13.42 -16.16
N VAL A 194 10.84 14.11 -16.81
CA VAL A 194 10.92 15.57 -16.99
C VAL A 194 10.78 16.27 -15.63
N ALA A 195 9.86 15.83 -14.79
CA ALA A 195 9.72 16.34 -13.44
C ALA A 195 10.99 16.10 -12.59
N ASP A 196 11.53 14.87 -12.61
CA ASP A 196 12.77 14.53 -11.90
C ASP A 196 13.98 15.34 -12.44
N GLY A 197 14.06 15.56 -13.75
CA GLY A 197 15.06 16.42 -14.38
C GLY A 197 14.94 17.88 -13.94
N LEU A 198 13.72 18.42 -13.90
CA LEU A 198 13.44 19.77 -13.43
C LEU A 198 13.74 19.90 -11.92
N LEU A 199 13.35 18.90 -11.12
CA LEU A 199 13.66 18.86 -9.69
C LEU A 199 15.16 18.74 -9.43
N GLY A 200 15.89 18.01 -10.29
CA GLY A 200 17.37 17.95 -10.27
C GLY A 200 18.01 19.32 -10.57
N ALA A 201 17.44 20.08 -11.49
CA ALA A 201 17.87 21.46 -11.75
C ALA A 201 17.55 22.40 -10.57
N LEU A 202 16.37 22.25 -9.96
CA LEU A 202 15.97 23.00 -8.76
C LEU A 202 16.88 22.71 -7.56
N ARG A 203 17.36 21.47 -7.39
CA ARG A 203 18.38 21.14 -6.38
C ARG A 203 19.67 21.93 -6.58
N LYS A 204 20.15 22.03 -7.81
CA LYS A 204 21.34 22.83 -8.12
C LYS A 204 21.15 24.32 -7.83
N LEU A 205 19.90 24.80 -7.75
CA LEU A 205 19.53 26.14 -7.38
C LEU A 205 19.15 26.33 -5.90
N GLY A 206 19.41 25.31 -5.06
CA GLY A 206 19.16 25.37 -3.61
C GLY A 206 17.71 25.08 -3.20
N ALA A 207 16.87 24.55 -4.10
CA ALA A 207 15.48 24.21 -3.82
C ALA A 207 15.30 22.74 -3.40
N ASP A 208 16.18 22.24 -2.53
CA ASP A 208 16.21 20.85 -2.07
C ASP A 208 14.88 20.37 -1.50
N LYS A 209 14.22 21.21 -0.69
CA LYS A 209 12.92 20.89 -0.09
C LYS A 209 11.82 20.60 -1.11
N LEU A 210 11.83 21.29 -2.26
CA LEU A 210 10.87 21.03 -3.34
C LEU A 210 11.17 19.70 -4.04
N ALA A 211 12.43 19.48 -4.35
CA ALA A 211 12.88 18.23 -4.94
C ALA A 211 12.58 17.03 -4.04
N ASP A 212 12.72 17.22 -2.73
CA ASP A 212 12.39 16.19 -1.73
C ASP A 212 10.90 15.96 -1.58
N LYS A 213 10.07 16.96 -1.74
CA LYS A 213 8.63 16.84 -1.66
C LYS A 213 8.01 16.12 -2.87
N TYR A 214 8.53 16.36 -4.08
CA TYR A 214 7.89 15.92 -5.33
C TYR A 214 8.68 14.85 -6.09
N GLY A 215 9.85 14.43 -5.61
CA GLY A 215 10.65 13.41 -6.27
C GLY A 215 9.96 12.06 -6.34
N SER A 216 10.24 11.31 -7.40
CA SER A 216 9.71 9.97 -7.59
C SER A 216 10.38 8.94 -6.68
N ILE A 217 9.68 7.85 -6.43
CA ILE A 217 10.17 6.68 -5.72
C ILE A 217 9.87 5.41 -6.53
N THR A 218 10.78 4.44 -6.55
CA THR A 218 10.52 3.15 -7.19
C THR A 218 9.58 2.30 -6.33
N GLY A 219 8.86 1.34 -6.94
CA GLY A 219 8.02 0.41 -6.18
C GLY A 219 8.79 -0.36 -5.12
N ALA A 220 9.99 -0.84 -5.47
CA ALA A 220 10.86 -1.54 -4.53
C ALA A 220 11.36 -0.62 -3.39
N GLY A 221 11.71 0.63 -3.71
CA GLY A 221 12.09 1.62 -2.70
C GLY A 221 10.93 1.95 -1.76
N LEU A 222 9.74 2.15 -2.31
CA LEU A 222 8.54 2.39 -1.50
C LEU A 222 8.21 1.19 -0.59
N ALA A 223 8.33 -0.03 -1.11
CA ALA A 223 8.13 -1.24 -0.31
C ALA A 223 9.12 -1.31 0.85
N ARG A 224 10.42 -1.08 0.60
CA ARG A 224 11.42 -1.02 1.68
C ARG A 224 11.07 0.01 2.74
N ALA A 225 10.72 1.22 2.33
CA ALA A 225 10.34 2.29 3.24
C ALA A 225 9.12 1.92 4.09
N MET A 226 8.08 1.36 3.49
CA MET A 226 6.85 0.96 4.19
C MET A 226 7.11 -0.18 5.18
N VAL A 227 7.91 -1.18 4.82
CA VAL A 227 8.28 -2.30 5.70
C VAL A 227 9.17 -1.81 6.85
N GLU A 228 10.10 -0.91 6.57
CA GLU A 228 10.95 -0.30 7.59
C GLU A 228 10.13 0.52 8.59
N LEU A 229 9.22 1.37 8.12
CA LEU A 229 8.33 2.14 8.98
C LEU A 229 7.43 1.24 9.85
N ALA A 230 6.89 0.17 9.27
CA ALA A 230 6.10 -0.79 10.01
C ALA A 230 6.92 -1.46 11.12
N SER A 231 8.18 -1.77 10.85
CA SER A 231 9.10 -2.39 11.82
C SER A 231 9.50 -1.44 12.95
N ARG A 232 9.87 -0.19 12.62
CA ARG A 232 10.29 0.82 13.62
C ARG A 232 9.18 1.25 14.55
N ALA A 233 7.96 1.27 14.05
CA ALA A 233 6.80 1.67 14.80
C ALA A 233 6.33 0.58 15.80
N ASP A 234 7.00 -0.56 15.92
CA ASP A 234 6.68 -1.61 16.91
C ASP A 234 6.94 -1.15 18.37
N THR A 235 7.58 0.01 18.55
CA THR A 235 7.68 0.67 19.86
C THR A 235 6.43 1.50 20.12
N GLU A 236 5.91 1.51 21.35
CA GLU A 236 4.69 2.24 21.74
C GLU A 236 4.76 3.75 21.41
N GLU A 237 5.93 4.36 21.45
CA GLU A 237 6.13 5.77 21.14
C GLU A 237 5.84 6.14 19.69
N ARG A 238 5.80 5.16 18.76
CA ARG A 238 5.57 5.36 17.33
C ARG A 238 4.40 4.53 16.81
N ALA A 239 3.37 4.35 17.62
CA ALA A 239 2.18 3.60 17.23
C ALA A 239 1.44 4.22 16.01
N GLN A 240 1.60 5.52 15.76
CA GLN A 240 0.92 6.27 14.71
C GLN A 240 1.94 7.07 13.90
N VAL A 241 2.15 6.67 12.64
CA VAL A 241 3.14 7.26 11.74
C VAL A 241 2.46 7.75 10.46
N VAL A 242 2.78 8.97 10.04
CA VAL A 242 2.47 9.48 8.70
C VAL A 242 3.78 9.86 8.04
N ALA A 243 4.14 9.16 6.97
CA ALA A 243 5.39 9.37 6.26
C ALA A 243 5.14 10.06 4.91
N GLU A 244 5.74 11.21 4.73
CA GLU A 244 5.67 11.99 3.49
C GLU A 244 6.71 11.52 2.45
N ALA A 245 6.57 11.96 1.21
CA ALA A 245 7.40 11.52 0.09
C ALA A 245 8.91 11.66 0.32
N GLY A 246 9.36 12.71 1.00
CA GLY A 246 10.76 12.92 1.34
C GLY A 246 11.32 11.86 2.29
N GLU A 247 10.57 11.55 3.37
CA GLU A 247 10.93 10.52 4.34
C GLU A 247 10.93 9.12 3.70
N LEU A 248 9.89 8.81 2.90
CA LEU A 248 9.81 7.55 2.18
C LEU A 248 11.02 7.33 1.26
N ARG A 249 11.51 8.39 0.59
CA ARG A 249 12.71 8.29 -0.26
C ARG A 249 14.00 8.14 0.54
N ALA A 250 14.12 8.84 1.66
CA ALA A 250 15.27 8.68 2.54
C ALA A 250 15.41 7.22 3.02
N LEU A 251 14.29 6.61 3.40
CA LEU A 251 14.23 5.18 3.81
C LEU A 251 14.40 4.20 2.64
N ALA A 252 14.07 4.60 1.43
CA ALA A 252 14.25 3.75 0.23
C ALA A 252 15.72 3.57 -0.18
N GLY A 253 16.58 4.53 0.15
CA GLY A 253 18.01 4.55 -0.18
C GLY A 253 18.92 3.94 0.90
N SER A 254 18.38 3.66 2.06
CA SER A 254 19.06 2.94 3.15
C SER A 254 18.83 1.43 2.98
#